data_49fe6eafbd9810ef71220cfc768c932c
#
_entry.id   49fe6eafbd9810ef71220cfc768c932c
#
_cell.length_a   1.000
_cell.length_b   1.000
_cell.length_c   1.000
_cell.angle_alpha   90.00
_cell.angle_beta   90.00
_cell.angle_gamma   90.00
#
_symmetry.space_group_name_H-M   'P 1'
#
loop_
_entity.id
_entity.type
_entity.pdbx_description
1 polymer ?
#
loop_
_entity_poly.entity_id
_entity_poly.type
_entity_poly.pdbx_seq_one_letter_code
_entity_poly.pdbx_strand_id
1 'polypeptide(L)'
;MPHVLSRRQFIATSAVAGIGATRFASWARSAPSATVSIAKCGSYGADLVPTLDRMFGQLGGLGRLVQGRTVGIKLNLTGSPQLRLGGHSAGAAHWVHPRMVGAVVHLMDRAGARRIRLLESPYASAVPLEEYMFQAGWDASDFMGAGARVELENTNGLGRGRDYHRFDVPKGGLLFPSYLLNHSFLDCDTFVSLAKLKDHMTAGVTLSMKNCFGNIPTTIYGDYVKQDEPDLAPRSGRGLLSTPEAASPRASRRRSSIRSHRATRATGCRA
;
A
#
# COMPACT_ATOMS: atom_id res chain seq x y z
N MET A 1 26.20 -0.80 30.83
CA MET A 1 26.57 0.59 30.54
C MET A 1 26.78 0.70 29.05
N PRO A 2 26.10 1.56 28.30
CA PRO A 2 26.32 1.70 26.87
C PRO A 2 27.68 2.38 26.64
N HIS A 3 28.54 1.75 25.85
CA HIS A 3 29.80 2.31 25.43
C HIS A 3 29.57 3.49 24.47
N VAL A 4 29.78 4.70 24.93
CA VAL A 4 29.77 5.90 24.08
C VAL A 4 31.11 5.96 23.33
N LEU A 5 31.08 5.80 22.02
CA LEU A 5 32.26 5.94 21.16
C LEU A 5 32.78 7.38 21.17
N SER A 6 34.06 7.57 21.37
CA SER A 6 34.70 8.87 21.24
C SER A 6 34.73 9.31 19.76
N ARG A 7 34.83 10.63 19.49
CA ARG A 7 34.94 11.16 18.11
C ARG A 7 36.05 10.48 17.29
N ARG A 8 37.17 10.13 17.91
CA ARG A 8 38.28 9.43 17.23
C ARG A 8 37.93 7.99 16.88
N GLN A 9 37.20 7.30 17.75
CA GLN A 9 36.73 5.94 17.47
C GLN A 9 35.63 5.95 16.39
N PHE A 10 34.75 6.96 16.37
CA PHE A 10 33.77 7.14 15.31
C PHE A 10 34.44 7.38 13.96
N ILE A 11 35.47 8.21 13.89
CA ILE A 11 36.23 8.49 12.66
C ILE A 11 37.01 7.25 12.21
N ALA A 12 37.61 6.49 13.12
CA ALA A 12 38.35 5.26 12.80
C ALA A 12 37.41 4.15 12.30
N THR A 13 36.22 3.99 12.91
CA THR A 13 35.21 3.03 12.43
C THR A 13 34.62 3.47 11.09
N SER A 14 34.50 4.77 10.84
CA SER A 14 34.05 5.28 9.55
C SER A 14 35.10 5.08 8.44
N ALA A 15 36.40 5.09 8.76
CA ALA A 15 37.47 4.83 7.80
C ALA A 15 37.54 3.35 7.40
N VAL A 16 37.26 2.40 8.32
CA VAL A 16 37.15 0.96 8.00
C VAL A 16 35.89 0.67 7.20
N ALA A 17 34.81 1.40 7.44
CA ALA A 17 33.59 1.35 6.62
C ALA A 17 33.83 1.88 5.19
N GLY A 18 34.84 2.74 4.99
CA GLY A 18 35.19 3.31 3.68
C GLY A 18 35.68 2.27 2.66
N ILE A 19 36.29 1.16 3.11
CA ILE A 19 36.74 0.08 2.20
C ILE A 19 35.55 -0.79 1.76
N GLY A 20 34.53 -0.92 2.59
CA GLY A 20 33.24 -1.53 2.23
C GLY A 20 32.38 -0.63 1.33
N ALA A 21 32.48 0.69 1.50
CA ALA A 21 31.68 1.68 0.79
C ALA A 21 31.98 1.77 -0.72
N THR A 22 33.17 1.39 -1.17
CA THR A 22 33.50 1.36 -2.59
C THR A 22 32.73 0.30 -3.38
N ARG A 23 32.37 -0.81 -2.75
CA ARG A 23 31.48 -1.82 -3.37
C ARG A 23 30.01 -1.40 -3.31
N PHE A 24 29.57 -0.72 -2.24
CA PHE A 24 28.23 -0.14 -2.16
C PHE A 24 28.06 1.06 -3.11
N ALA A 25 29.10 1.87 -3.30
CA ALA A 25 29.08 2.99 -4.25
C ALA A 25 28.95 2.55 -5.71
N SER A 26 29.48 1.36 -6.08
CA SER A 26 29.28 0.79 -7.42
C SER A 26 27.84 0.29 -7.62
N TRP A 27 27.20 -0.24 -6.60
CA TRP A 27 25.79 -0.62 -6.61
C TRP A 27 24.88 0.62 -6.69
N ALA A 28 25.21 1.68 -5.97
CA ALA A 28 24.46 2.93 -6.02
C ALA A 28 24.56 3.63 -7.40
N ARG A 29 25.67 3.45 -8.10
CA ARG A 29 25.86 4.00 -9.46
C ARG A 29 25.09 3.23 -10.54
N SER A 30 24.72 1.99 -10.28
CA SER A 30 23.94 1.16 -11.20
C SER A 30 22.44 1.14 -10.90
N ALA A 31 22.01 1.79 -9.80
CA ALA A 31 20.59 1.92 -9.50
C ALA A 31 19.92 2.82 -10.56
N PRO A 32 18.81 2.40 -11.17
CA PRO A 32 18.08 3.22 -12.11
C PRO A 32 17.65 4.52 -11.40
N SER A 33 18.09 5.66 -11.92
CA SER A 33 17.65 6.96 -11.43
C SER A 33 16.24 7.24 -11.94
N ALA A 34 15.30 7.49 -11.04
CA ALA A 34 13.96 7.97 -11.39
C ALA A 34 13.86 9.47 -11.11
N THR A 35 13.28 10.20 -12.03
CA THR A 35 12.98 11.63 -11.82
C THR A 35 11.91 11.74 -10.73
N VAL A 36 12.14 12.60 -9.76
CA VAL A 36 11.22 12.89 -8.67
C VAL A 36 10.84 14.37 -8.72
N SER A 37 9.55 14.67 -8.66
CA SER A 37 9.05 16.04 -8.50
C SER A 37 8.67 16.28 -7.05
N ILE A 38 9.12 17.41 -6.49
CA ILE A 38 8.78 17.83 -5.12
C ILE A 38 8.27 19.27 -5.19
N ALA A 39 7.13 19.53 -4.56
CA ALA A 39 6.56 20.85 -4.48
C ALA A 39 6.04 21.17 -3.07
N LYS A 40 6.15 22.42 -2.68
CA LYS A 40 5.45 22.94 -1.51
C LYS A 40 4.00 23.25 -1.90
N CYS A 41 3.05 22.77 -1.09
CA CYS A 41 1.64 23.11 -1.20
C CYS A 41 1.16 23.52 0.19
N GLY A 42 0.60 24.73 0.31
CA GLY A 42 0.26 25.32 1.61
C GLY A 42 -1.00 24.74 2.22
N SER A 43 -1.90 24.18 1.40
CA SER A 43 -3.17 23.65 1.84
C SER A 43 -3.69 22.57 0.87
N TYR A 44 -4.75 21.89 1.29
CA TYR A 44 -5.57 21.05 0.40
C TYR A 44 -6.67 21.86 -0.32
N GLY A 45 -6.45 23.14 -0.53
CA GLY A 45 -7.38 24.09 -1.15
C GLY A 45 -7.21 24.21 -2.67
N ALA A 46 -7.48 25.42 -3.18
CA ALA A 46 -7.49 25.70 -4.62
C ALA A 46 -6.13 25.54 -5.31
N ASP A 47 -5.04 25.62 -4.59
CA ASP A 47 -3.67 25.47 -5.09
C ASP A 47 -3.23 24.01 -5.28
N LEU A 48 -3.99 23.04 -4.75
CA LEU A 48 -3.64 21.63 -4.78
C LEU A 48 -3.61 21.07 -6.22
N VAL A 49 -4.70 21.21 -6.97
CA VAL A 49 -4.81 20.68 -8.33
C VAL A 49 -3.78 21.29 -9.27
N PRO A 50 -3.60 22.63 -9.34
CA PRO A 50 -2.56 23.24 -10.15
C PRO A 50 -1.13 22.81 -9.75
N THR A 51 -0.89 22.59 -8.46
CA THR A 51 0.42 22.11 -8.00
C THR A 51 0.70 20.68 -8.48
N LEU A 52 -0.26 19.79 -8.33
CA LEU A 52 -0.13 18.40 -8.81
C LEU A 52 0.00 18.33 -10.33
N ASP A 53 -0.79 19.11 -11.07
CA ASP A 53 -0.74 19.15 -12.54
C ASP A 53 0.65 19.58 -13.03
N ARG A 54 1.22 20.62 -12.42
CA ARG A 54 2.59 21.05 -12.69
C ARG A 54 3.62 19.95 -12.38
N MET A 55 3.48 19.27 -11.22
CA MET A 55 4.37 18.18 -10.83
C MET A 55 4.31 17.01 -11.81
N PHE A 56 3.12 16.62 -12.23
CA PHE A 56 2.95 15.59 -13.24
C PHE A 56 3.49 16.03 -14.61
N GLY A 57 3.32 17.30 -14.99
CA GLY A 57 3.93 17.87 -16.18
C GLY A 57 5.45 17.77 -16.19
N GLN A 58 6.12 18.08 -15.06
CA GLN A 58 7.57 17.92 -14.87
C GLN A 58 8.05 16.47 -15.04
N LEU A 59 7.18 15.50 -14.76
CA LEU A 59 7.45 14.06 -14.94
C LEU A 59 7.08 13.54 -16.34
N GLY A 60 6.70 14.42 -17.25
CA GLY A 60 6.34 14.09 -18.65
C GLY A 60 4.85 13.82 -18.85
N GLY A 61 4.01 14.26 -17.94
CA GLY A 61 2.54 14.21 -18.02
C GLY A 61 1.92 12.86 -17.68
N LEU A 62 0.64 12.90 -17.32
CA LEU A 62 -0.13 11.70 -16.96
C LEU A 62 -0.59 10.92 -18.17
N GLY A 63 -0.88 11.56 -19.31
CA GLY A 63 -1.52 10.92 -20.47
C GLY A 63 -0.82 9.63 -20.89
N ARG A 64 0.51 9.65 -21.01
CA ARG A 64 1.30 8.47 -21.38
C ARG A 64 1.13 7.28 -20.44
N LEU A 65 0.73 7.53 -19.19
CA LEU A 65 0.58 6.51 -18.15
C LEU A 65 -0.85 6.03 -18.00
N VAL A 66 -1.85 6.89 -18.25
CA VAL A 66 -3.23 6.61 -17.87
C VAL A 66 -4.22 6.64 -19.06
N GLN A 67 -3.89 7.25 -20.19
CA GLN A 67 -4.83 7.39 -21.31
C GLN A 67 -5.32 6.03 -21.83
N GLY A 68 -6.63 5.85 -21.84
CA GLY A 68 -7.31 4.61 -22.25
C GLY A 68 -7.12 3.42 -21.31
N ARG A 69 -6.49 3.64 -20.15
CA ARG A 69 -6.09 2.57 -19.21
C ARG A 69 -7.00 2.48 -18.00
N THR A 70 -7.00 1.29 -17.38
CA THR A 70 -7.49 1.08 -16.02
C THR A 70 -6.38 1.41 -15.03
N VAL A 71 -6.64 2.37 -14.15
CA VAL A 71 -5.71 2.82 -13.11
C VAL A 71 -6.13 2.27 -11.75
N GLY A 72 -5.27 1.53 -11.09
CA GLY A 72 -5.46 1.09 -9.70
C GLY A 72 -4.71 2.04 -8.76
N ILE A 73 -5.42 2.74 -7.90
CA ILE A 73 -4.85 3.65 -6.89
C ILE A 73 -4.94 3.00 -5.52
N LYS A 74 -3.81 2.54 -4.99
CA LYS A 74 -3.72 2.10 -3.60
C LYS A 74 -3.74 3.32 -2.68
N LEU A 75 -4.77 3.43 -1.89
CA LEU A 75 -4.92 4.47 -0.88
C LEU A 75 -4.04 4.19 0.35
N ASN A 76 -4.05 5.09 1.31
CA ASN A 76 -3.40 4.92 2.61
C ASN A 76 -4.41 5.21 3.72
N LEU A 77 -5.22 4.21 4.09
CA LEU A 77 -6.25 4.29 5.11
C LEU A 77 -5.91 3.35 6.29
N THR A 78 -4.73 3.54 6.88
CA THR A 78 -4.20 2.69 7.94
C THR A 78 -4.87 2.94 9.28
N GLY A 79 -5.20 1.90 10.02
CA GLY A 79 -5.80 1.98 11.37
C GLY A 79 -7.32 2.16 11.32
N SER A 80 -7.94 2.15 12.50
CA SER A 80 -9.40 2.29 12.63
C SER A 80 -9.91 3.65 12.16
N PRO A 81 -11.08 3.71 11.51
CA PRO A 81 -11.72 4.97 11.14
C PRO A 81 -12.11 5.84 12.36
N GLN A 82 -12.29 5.22 13.53
CA GLN A 82 -12.58 5.92 14.79
C GLN A 82 -11.35 6.54 15.45
N LEU A 83 -10.15 6.23 14.95
CA LEU A 83 -8.90 6.76 15.52
C LEU A 83 -8.89 8.29 15.52
N ARG A 84 -8.43 8.85 16.63
CA ARG A 84 -8.24 10.30 16.79
C ARG A 84 -6.79 10.57 17.18
N LEU A 85 -6.17 11.52 16.52
CA LEU A 85 -4.82 11.99 16.82
C LEU A 85 -4.87 13.50 17.07
N GLY A 86 -4.54 13.93 18.28
CA GLY A 86 -4.63 15.35 18.65
C GLY A 86 -6.03 15.93 18.45
N GLY A 87 -7.09 15.15 18.67
CA GLY A 87 -8.47 15.56 18.44
C GLY A 87 -8.96 15.50 16.99
N HIS A 88 -8.07 15.26 16.03
CA HIS A 88 -8.41 15.17 14.61
C HIS A 88 -8.84 13.75 14.20
N SER A 89 -9.78 13.65 13.27
CA SER A 89 -10.22 12.36 12.71
C SER A 89 -9.11 11.65 11.96
N ALA A 90 -9.22 10.32 11.80
CA ALA A 90 -8.30 9.53 11.00
C ALA A 90 -8.13 10.10 9.58
N GLY A 91 -9.23 10.52 8.96
CA GLY A 91 -9.24 11.10 7.62
C GLY A 91 -8.44 12.41 7.49
N ALA A 92 -8.31 13.18 8.56
CA ALA A 92 -7.51 14.41 8.55
C ALA A 92 -6.06 14.17 8.95
N ALA A 93 -5.81 13.43 10.03
CA ALA A 93 -4.50 13.35 10.65
C ALA A 93 -3.67 12.14 10.18
N HIS A 94 -4.32 11.01 9.87
CA HIS A 94 -3.66 9.71 9.75
C HIS A 94 -3.72 9.12 8.36
N TRP A 95 -4.82 9.30 7.64
CA TRP A 95 -5.02 8.81 6.29
C TRP A 95 -4.49 9.78 5.23
N VAL A 96 -4.36 9.34 3.99
CA VAL A 96 -4.24 10.27 2.87
C VAL A 96 -5.44 11.22 2.88
N HIS A 97 -5.23 12.49 2.62
CA HIS A 97 -6.32 13.47 2.72
C HIS A 97 -7.35 13.29 1.59
N PRO A 98 -8.68 13.38 1.85
CA PRO A 98 -9.70 13.14 0.84
C PRO A 98 -9.57 14.06 -0.38
N ARG A 99 -9.27 15.34 -0.19
CA ARG A 99 -9.04 16.27 -1.31
C ARG A 99 -7.82 15.89 -2.17
N MET A 100 -6.82 15.24 -1.59
CA MET A 100 -5.70 14.70 -2.38
C MET A 100 -6.17 13.56 -3.27
N VAL A 101 -7.02 12.68 -2.76
CA VAL A 101 -7.62 11.59 -3.55
C VAL A 101 -8.43 12.16 -4.71
N GLY A 102 -9.36 13.08 -4.42
CA GLY A 102 -10.18 13.74 -5.45
C GLY A 102 -9.36 14.47 -6.51
N ALA A 103 -8.32 15.21 -6.10
CA ALA A 103 -7.44 15.92 -7.03
C ALA A 103 -6.68 14.96 -7.96
N VAL A 104 -6.18 13.85 -7.44
CA VAL A 104 -5.49 12.83 -8.25
C VAL A 104 -6.45 12.15 -9.21
N VAL A 105 -7.65 11.76 -8.75
CA VAL A 105 -8.71 11.20 -9.59
C VAL A 105 -9.06 12.15 -10.72
N HIS A 106 -9.33 13.41 -10.40
CA HIS A 106 -9.67 14.46 -11.38
C HIS A 106 -8.59 14.61 -12.47
N LEU A 107 -7.32 14.69 -12.07
CA LEU A 107 -6.23 14.85 -13.03
C LEU A 107 -6.02 13.61 -13.91
N MET A 108 -6.23 12.41 -13.36
CA MET A 108 -6.14 11.18 -14.15
C MET A 108 -7.32 11.03 -15.13
N ASP A 109 -8.52 11.41 -14.71
CA ASP A 109 -9.69 11.44 -15.57
C ASP A 109 -9.48 12.43 -16.73
N ARG A 110 -9.06 13.67 -16.45
CA ARG A 110 -8.69 14.66 -17.46
C ARG A 110 -7.59 14.19 -18.42
N ALA A 111 -6.69 13.37 -17.94
CA ALA A 111 -5.62 12.77 -18.74
C ALA A 111 -6.09 11.55 -19.55
N GLY A 112 -7.39 11.21 -19.51
CA GLY A 112 -8.02 10.19 -20.32
C GLY A 112 -7.98 8.78 -19.73
N ALA A 113 -7.90 8.62 -18.43
CA ALA A 113 -8.06 7.31 -17.80
C ALA A 113 -9.42 6.70 -18.14
N ARG A 114 -9.44 5.46 -18.62
CA ARG A 114 -10.67 4.75 -18.97
C ARG A 114 -11.48 4.35 -17.73
N ARG A 115 -10.78 4.05 -16.63
CA ARG A 115 -11.33 3.56 -15.38
C ARG A 115 -10.35 3.84 -14.25
N ILE A 116 -10.85 4.28 -13.11
CA ILE A 116 -10.05 4.53 -11.90
C ILE A 116 -10.62 3.68 -10.76
N ARG A 117 -9.78 2.86 -10.16
CA ARG A 117 -10.14 2.01 -9.04
C ARG A 117 -9.38 2.47 -7.80
N LEU A 118 -10.11 2.89 -6.77
CA LEU A 118 -9.59 3.24 -5.46
C LEU A 118 -9.54 1.96 -4.61
N LEU A 119 -8.37 1.53 -4.25
CA LEU A 119 -8.11 0.22 -3.66
C LEU A 119 -7.51 0.38 -2.25
N GLU A 120 -8.06 -0.34 -1.29
CA GLU A 120 -7.47 -0.45 0.05
C GLU A 120 -7.78 -1.82 0.67
N SER A 121 -6.84 -2.34 1.45
CA SER A 121 -7.07 -3.42 2.40
C SER A 121 -7.10 -2.80 3.80
N PRO A 122 -8.26 -2.28 4.25
CA PRO A 122 -8.36 -1.60 5.53
C PRO A 122 -8.03 -2.56 6.68
N TYR A 123 -7.61 -1.97 7.80
CA TYR A 123 -7.33 -2.72 9.01
C TYR A 123 -8.55 -3.49 9.49
N ALA A 124 -8.41 -4.80 9.62
CA ALA A 124 -9.41 -5.73 10.21
C ALA A 124 -10.85 -5.47 9.75
N SER A 125 -11.08 -5.05 8.50
CA SER A 125 -12.40 -4.71 8.01
C SER A 125 -12.71 -5.38 6.68
N ALA A 126 -13.89 -5.99 6.61
CA ALA A 126 -14.48 -6.55 5.40
C ALA A 126 -15.68 -5.72 4.87
N VAL A 127 -16.02 -4.61 5.53
CA VAL A 127 -17.10 -3.73 5.08
C VAL A 127 -16.73 -3.07 3.74
N PRO A 128 -17.73 -2.62 2.95
CA PRO A 128 -17.47 -1.83 1.75
C PRO A 128 -16.55 -0.65 2.05
N LEU A 129 -15.69 -0.30 1.10
CA LEU A 129 -14.69 0.76 1.32
C LEU A 129 -15.36 2.11 1.57
N GLU A 130 -16.51 2.35 0.95
CA GLU A 130 -17.36 3.53 1.13
C GLU A 130 -17.80 3.66 2.59
N GLU A 131 -18.26 2.57 3.20
CA GLU A 131 -18.69 2.56 4.60
C GLU A 131 -17.50 2.81 5.53
N TYR A 132 -16.35 2.22 5.25
CA TYR A 132 -15.13 2.45 6.01
C TYR A 132 -14.69 3.92 5.98
N MET A 133 -14.81 4.57 4.82
CA MET A 133 -14.52 5.99 4.65
C MET A 133 -15.53 6.85 5.39
N PHE A 134 -16.83 6.53 5.27
CA PHE A 134 -17.91 7.24 5.95
C PHE A 134 -17.74 7.26 7.46
N GLN A 135 -17.32 6.16 8.07
CA GLN A 135 -17.04 6.09 9.51
C GLN A 135 -15.91 7.05 9.96
N ALA A 136 -15.03 7.46 9.06
CA ALA A 136 -14.00 8.48 9.30
C ALA A 136 -14.42 9.90 8.95
N GLY A 137 -15.68 10.09 8.54
CA GLY A 137 -16.24 11.38 8.14
C GLY A 137 -15.89 11.77 6.69
N TRP A 138 -15.63 10.81 5.81
CA TRP A 138 -15.48 11.05 4.38
C TRP A 138 -16.78 10.78 3.65
N ASP A 139 -17.02 11.53 2.57
CA ASP A 139 -18.06 11.25 1.61
C ASP A 139 -17.42 10.66 0.34
N ALA A 140 -17.75 9.41 0.03
CA ALA A 140 -17.24 8.75 -1.15
C ALA A 140 -17.71 9.37 -2.46
N SER A 141 -18.84 10.08 -2.45
CA SER A 141 -19.38 10.81 -3.60
C SER A 141 -18.41 11.89 -4.09
N ASP A 142 -17.63 12.50 -3.18
CA ASP A 142 -16.61 13.50 -3.52
C ASP A 142 -15.54 12.96 -4.48
N PHE A 143 -15.26 11.67 -4.43
CA PHE A 143 -14.27 11.03 -5.31
C PHE A 143 -14.92 10.46 -6.57
N MET A 144 -16.11 9.90 -6.42
CA MET A 144 -16.84 9.34 -7.56
C MET A 144 -17.25 10.41 -8.55
N GLY A 145 -17.58 11.62 -8.06
CA GLY A 145 -17.86 12.79 -8.90
C GLY A 145 -16.63 13.45 -9.53
N ALA A 146 -15.41 13.07 -9.11
CA ALA A 146 -14.19 13.68 -9.60
C ALA A 146 -13.69 13.08 -10.94
N GLY A 147 -14.27 11.98 -11.40
CA GLY A 147 -13.94 11.31 -12.66
C GLY A 147 -15.13 10.55 -13.23
N ALA A 148 -15.10 10.26 -14.53
CA ALA A 148 -16.22 9.65 -15.27
C ALA A 148 -16.48 8.19 -14.86
N ARG A 149 -15.46 7.46 -14.43
CA ARG A 149 -15.58 6.05 -14.04
C ARG A 149 -14.66 5.74 -12.87
N VAL A 150 -15.16 5.96 -11.65
CA VAL A 150 -14.46 5.70 -10.39
C VAL A 150 -15.15 4.56 -9.66
N GLU A 151 -14.37 3.64 -9.15
CA GLU A 151 -14.83 2.49 -8.35
C GLU A 151 -14.03 2.42 -7.06
N LEU A 152 -14.68 2.04 -5.97
CA LEU A 152 -14.06 1.80 -4.69
C LEU A 152 -14.08 0.30 -4.38
N GLU A 153 -13.00 -0.22 -3.81
CA GLU A 153 -12.92 -1.63 -3.47
C GLU A 153 -12.13 -1.88 -2.19
N ASN A 154 -12.77 -2.55 -1.24
CA ASN A 154 -12.10 -3.17 -0.11
C ASN A 154 -11.44 -4.47 -0.58
N THR A 155 -10.13 -4.45 -0.69
CA THR A 155 -9.34 -5.58 -1.22
C THR A 155 -9.11 -6.70 -0.21
N ASN A 156 -9.64 -6.58 1.01
CA ASN A 156 -9.73 -7.68 1.97
C ASN A 156 -10.79 -8.70 1.57
N GLY A 157 -11.86 -8.24 0.93
CA GLY A 157 -12.89 -9.10 0.36
C GLY A 157 -12.58 -9.45 -1.09
N LEU A 158 -13.46 -10.21 -1.71
CA LEU A 158 -13.42 -10.42 -3.15
C LEU A 158 -14.07 -9.23 -3.88
N GLY A 159 -14.87 -8.43 -3.17
CA GLY A 159 -15.53 -7.24 -3.68
C GLY A 159 -16.30 -7.53 -4.97
N ARG A 160 -16.18 -6.63 -5.95
CA ARG A 160 -16.54 -6.92 -7.34
C ARG A 160 -15.49 -7.77 -8.03
N GLY A 161 -14.39 -8.00 -7.36
CA GLY A 161 -13.34 -8.89 -7.72
C GLY A 161 -13.76 -10.33 -7.55
N ARG A 162 -13.37 -11.16 -8.47
CA ARG A 162 -13.85 -12.53 -8.57
C ARG A 162 -12.96 -13.49 -7.83
N ASP A 163 -11.69 -13.14 -7.64
CA ASP A 163 -10.71 -14.05 -7.08
C ASP A 163 -9.50 -13.35 -6.45
N TYR A 164 -8.79 -14.08 -5.60
CA TYR A 164 -7.42 -13.79 -5.23
C TYR A 164 -6.50 -14.46 -6.23
N HIS A 165 -5.64 -13.67 -6.86
CA HIS A 165 -4.64 -14.18 -7.79
C HIS A 165 -3.28 -14.36 -7.13
N ARG A 166 -2.56 -15.36 -7.57
CA ARG A 166 -1.17 -15.51 -7.22
C ARG A 166 -0.35 -14.47 -7.99
N PHE A 167 0.33 -13.63 -7.25
CA PHE A 167 1.34 -12.70 -7.76
C PHE A 167 2.73 -13.26 -7.49
N ASP A 168 3.45 -13.63 -8.54
CA ASP A 168 4.82 -14.08 -8.44
C ASP A 168 5.76 -12.88 -8.34
N VAL A 169 6.57 -12.86 -7.28
CA VAL A 169 7.49 -11.74 -7.03
C VAL A 169 8.63 -11.81 -8.03
N PRO A 170 8.90 -10.74 -8.78
CA PRO A 170 10.01 -10.71 -9.73
C PRO A 170 11.33 -11.12 -9.07
N LYS A 171 12.08 -12.00 -9.72
CA LYS A 171 13.34 -12.58 -9.21
C LYS A 171 13.20 -13.39 -7.92
N GLY A 172 11.97 -13.85 -7.60
CA GLY A 172 11.71 -14.74 -6.47
C GLY A 172 11.58 -14.07 -5.10
N GLY A 173 11.71 -12.74 -5.01
CA GLY A 173 11.64 -12.00 -3.74
C GLY A 173 12.75 -12.37 -2.74
N LEU A 174 12.82 -11.66 -1.62
CA LEU A 174 13.79 -11.94 -0.55
C LEU A 174 13.31 -13.03 0.40
N LEU A 175 12.01 -13.09 0.70
CA LEU A 175 11.43 -14.01 1.68
C LEU A 175 10.38 -14.93 1.05
N PHE A 176 9.57 -14.39 0.14
CA PHE A 176 8.46 -15.13 -0.46
C PHE A 176 8.49 -15.00 -1.98
N PRO A 177 8.42 -16.12 -2.71
CA PRO A 177 8.41 -16.10 -4.17
C PRO A 177 7.08 -15.59 -4.73
N SER A 178 6.01 -15.62 -3.95
CA SER A 178 4.68 -15.19 -4.40
C SER A 178 3.76 -14.80 -3.25
N TYR A 179 2.74 -14.01 -3.58
CA TYR A 179 1.63 -13.64 -2.69
C TYR A 179 0.30 -13.88 -3.38
N LEU A 180 -0.76 -14.08 -2.58
CA LEU A 180 -2.13 -13.98 -3.05
C LEU A 180 -2.61 -12.55 -2.85
N LEU A 181 -2.98 -11.90 -3.92
CA LEU A 181 -3.52 -10.53 -3.91
C LEU A 181 -4.94 -10.53 -4.49
N ASN A 182 -5.72 -9.53 -4.11
CA ASN A 182 -6.99 -9.27 -4.78
C ASN A 182 -6.71 -9.01 -6.27
N HIS A 183 -7.54 -9.56 -7.15
CA HIS A 183 -7.38 -9.44 -8.60
C HIS A 183 -7.26 -7.98 -9.07
N SER A 184 -7.87 -7.04 -8.36
CA SER A 184 -7.86 -5.61 -8.73
C SER A 184 -6.47 -5.00 -8.83
N PHE A 185 -5.50 -5.55 -8.11
CA PHE A 185 -4.10 -5.12 -8.22
C PHE A 185 -3.41 -5.65 -9.49
N LEU A 186 -3.94 -6.71 -10.09
CA LEU A 186 -3.40 -7.33 -11.29
C LEU A 186 -4.15 -6.91 -12.55
N ASP A 187 -5.44 -6.59 -12.40
CA ASP A 187 -6.33 -6.16 -13.49
C ASP A 187 -6.24 -4.65 -13.78
N CYS A 188 -5.18 -3.98 -13.38
CA CYS A 188 -4.92 -2.60 -13.73
C CYS A 188 -3.72 -2.49 -14.68
N ASP A 189 -3.82 -1.57 -15.62
CA ASP A 189 -2.74 -1.28 -16.58
C ASP A 189 -1.68 -0.37 -15.95
N THR A 190 -2.09 0.43 -14.97
CA THR A 190 -1.23 1.36 -14.22
C THR A 190 -1.55 1.28 -12.74
N PHE A 191 -0.53 1.05 -11.93
CA PHE A 191 -0.63 1.03 -10.48
C PHE A 191 -0.03 2.29 -9.86
N VAL A 192 -0.77 2.91 -8.95
CA VAL A 192 -0.37 4.13 -8.23
C VAL A 192 -0.46 3.89 -6.73
N SER A 193 0.60 4.16 -6.01
CA SER A 193 0.60 4.14 -4.54
C SER A 193 0.46 5.57 -4.01
N LEU A 194 -0.73 5.92 -3.53
CA LEU A 194 -1.06 7.24 -2.99
C LEU A 194 -0.87 7.25 -1.47
N ALA A 195 0.38 7.38 -1.05
CA ALA A 195 0.77 7.33 0.35
C ALA A 195 0.64 8.69 1.04
N LYS A 196 0.35 8.67 2.34
CA LYS A 196 0.57 9.82 3.23
C LYS A 196 1.98 9.76 3.80
N LEU A 197 2.73 10.84 3.69
CA LEU A 197 3.99 11.01 4.40
C LEU A 197 3.70 11.20 5.89
N LYS A 198 4.08 10.22 6.69
CA LYS A 198 3.91 10.22 8.16
C LYS A 198 4.89 9.29 8.83
N ASP A 199 5.12 9.48 10.13
CA ASP A 199 5.88 8.55 10.95
C ASP A 199 5.24 7.17 10.97
N HIS A 200 6.08 6.16 11.16
CA HIS A 200 5.66 4.78 11.32
C HIS A 200 6.50 4.08 12.37
N MET A 201 5.86 3.53 13.40
CA MET A 201 6.52 2.98 14.58
C MET A 201 7.52 1.85 14.29
N THR A 202 7.32 1.07 13.23
CA THR A 202 8.22 -0.05 12.89
C THR A 202 9.06 0.20 11.64
N ALA A 203 8.58 1.00 10.68
CA ALA A 203 9.28 1.26 9.42
C ALA A 203 9.93 2.65 9.38
N GLY A 204 9.87 3.42 10.47
CA GLY A 204 10.32 4.81 10.54
C GLY A 204 9.42 5.78 9.81
N VAL A 205 9.11 5.53 8.54
CA VAL A 205 8.30 6.41 7.70
C VAL A 205 7.32 5.62 6.82
N THR A 206 6.15 6.20 6.59
CA THR A 206 5.22 5.76 5.57
C THR A 206 5.44 6.55 4.30
N LEU A 207 5.82 5.83 3.24
CA LEU A 207 5.89 6.29 1.85
C LEU A 207 5.33 5.19 0.95
N SER A 208 5.50 5.31 -0.37
CA SER A 208 4.89 4.38 -1.35
C SER A 208 5.24 2.92 -1.11
N MET A 209 6.49 2.57 -0.79
CA MET A 209 6.88 1.19 -0.47
C MET A 209 6.13 0.65 0.75
N LYS A 210 6.11 1.40 1.86
CA LYS A 210 5.39 0.98 3.08
C LYS A 210 3.88 0.89 2.84
N ASN A 211 3.33 1.78 2.02
CA ASN A 211 1.91 1.75 1.65
C ASN A 211 1.54 0.47 0.87
N CYS A 212 2.43 -0.04 0.01
CA CYS A 212 2.22 -1.28 -0.73
C CYS A 212 2.12 -2.53 0.15
N PHE A 213 2.58 -2.47 1.41
CA PHE A 213 2.33 -3.54 2.38
C PHE A 213 0.83 -3.84 2.56
N GLY A 214 -0.03 -2.82 2.44
CA GLY A 214 -1.48 -2.96 2.49
C GLY A 214 -2.12 -3.54 1.22
N ASN A 215 -1.36 -3.98 0.22
CA ASN A 215 -1.91 -4.74 -0.91
C ASN A 215 -2.23 -6.19 -0.50
N ILE A 216 -1.64 -6.66 0.60
CA ILE A 216 -1.82 -8.01 1.10
C ILE A 216 -3.13 -8.06 1.91
N PRO A 217 -4.13 -8.88 1.52
CA PRO A 217 -5.42 -8.91 2.19
C PRO A 217 -5.33 -9.51 3.59
N THR A 218 -5.92 -8.84 4.56
CA THR A 218 -5.97 -9.31 5.95
C THR A 218 -6.80 -10.58 6.09
N THR A 219 -7.80 -10.76 5.27
CA THR A 219 -8.64 -11.97 5.24
C THR A 219 -7.88 -13.25 4.92
N ILE A 220 -6.74 -13.15 4.23
CA ILE A 220 -5.88 -14.31 3.93
C ILE A 220 -4.73 -14.41 4.91
N TYR A 221 -4.12 -13.26 5.25
CA TYR A 221 -2.85 -13.23 5.98
C TYR A 221 -2.99 -12.79 7.43
N GLY A 222 -4.18 -12.32 7.84
CA GLY A 222 -4.42 -11.73 9.16
C GLY A 222 -3.79 -10.36 9.30
N ASP A 223 -4.01 -9.71 10.42
CA ASP A 223 -3.44 -8.40 10.71
C ASP A 223 -2.54 -8.40 11.94
N TYR A 224 -3.05 -8.86 13.11
CA TYR A 224 -2.29 -9.00 14.35
C TYR A 224 -2.58 -10.32 15.07
N VAL A 225 -1.58 -10.80 15.80
CA VAL A 225 -1.60 -12.10 16.51
C VAL A 225 -2.71 -12.22 17.55
N LYS A 226 -3.17 -11.10 18.11
CA LYS A 226 -4.07 -11.11 19.28
C LYS A 226 -5.44 -10.49 19.03
N GLN A 227 -5.62 -9.84 17.89
CA GLN A 227 -6.85 -9.11 17.58
C GLN A 227 -7.66 -9.76 16.45
N ASP A 228 -6.97 -10.43 15.56
CA ASP A 228 -7.60 -11.20 14.50
C ASP A 228 -7.46 -12.66 14.86
N GLU A 229 -8.50 -13.27 15.34
CA GLU A 229 -8.60 -14.72 15.49
C GLU A 229 -9.47 -15.35 14.40
N PRO A 230 -9.11 -15.26 13.14
CA PRO A 230 -9.60 -16.27 12.24
C PRO A 230 -8.75 -17.50 12.53
N ASP A 231 -9.36 -18.63 12.80
CA ASP A 231 -8.72 -19.94 12.96
C ASP A 231 -7.73 -20.29 11.83
N LEU A 232 -7.66 -19.46 10.81
CA LEU A 232 -6.93 -19.63 9.57
C LEU A 232 -5.82 -18.60 9.34
N ALA A 233 -5.71 -17.55 10.16
CA ALA A 233 -4.66 -16.56 10.02
C ALA A 233 -3.34 -17.05 10.61
N PRO A 234 -2.19 -16.70 10.03
CA PRO A 234 -0.90 -16.91 10.67
C PRO A 234 -0.89 -16.19 12.03
N ARG A 235 -0.33 -16.81 13.05
CA ARG A 235 -0.30 -16.29 14.44
C ARG A 235 0.25 -14.87 14.60
N SER A 236 0.95 -14.35 13.61
CA SER A 236 1.54 -13.00 13.61
C SER A 236 0.92 -12.08 12.57
N GLY A 237 -0.19 -12.49 11.95
CA GLY A 237 -0.83 -11.72 10.91
C GLY A 237 0.12 -11.32 9.78
N ARG A 238 -0.15 -10.19 9.15
CA ARG A 238 0.73 -9.64 8.10
C ARG A 238 2.14 -9.33 8.59
N GLY A 239 2.32 -9.08 9.88
CA GLY A 239 3.64 -8.85 10.49
C GLY A 239 4.57 -10.05 10.35
N LEU A 240 4.05 -11.28 10.34
CA LEU A 240 4.85 -12.49 10.13
C LEU A 240 5.54 -12.52 8.76
N LEU A 241 4.99 -11.84 7.77
CA LEU A 241 5.58 -11.79 6.43
C LEU A 241 6.95 -11.12 6.40
N SER A 242 7.30 -10.37 7.43
CA SER A 242 8.60 -9.70 7.56
C SER A 242 9.58 -10.41 8.50
N THR A 243 9.21 -11.57 9.07
CA THR A 243 10.08 -12.32 9.99
C THR A 243 10.75 -13.51 9.30
N PRO A 244 11.98 -13.88 9.72
CA PRO A 244 12.68 -15.06 9.20
C PRO A 244 11.90 -16.38 9.38
N GLU A 245 11.09 -16.49 10.44
CA GLU A 245 10.26 -17.67 10.68
C GLU A 245 9.20 -17.88 9.62
N ALA A 246 8.69 -16.81 9.02
CA ALA A 246 7.74 -16.89 7.92
C ALA A 246 8.37 -17.46 6.64
N ALA A 247 9.67 -17.37 6.49
CA ALA A 247 10.42 -17.95 5.37
C ALA A 247 10.68 -19.46 5.54
N SER A 248 10.33 -20.04 6.71
CA SER A 248 10.59 -21.45 6.95
C SER A 248 9.69 -22.36 6.08
N PRO A 249 10.20 -23.51 5.61
CA PRO A 249 9.42 -24.49 4.83
C PRO A 249 8.16 -24.98 5.57
N ARG A 250 8.14 -24.93 6.91
CA ARG A 250 6.96 -25.28 7.73
C ARG A 250 5.82 -24.28 7.59
N ALA A 251 6.11 -22.97 7.47
CA ALA A 251 5.10 -21.94 7.27
C ALA A 251 4.44 -22.08 5.88
N SER A 252 5.22 -22.42 4.85
CA SER A 252 4.69 -22.64 3.50
C SER A 252 3.81 -23.90 3.41
N ARG A 253 4.16 -24.98 4.11
CA ARG A 253 3.34 -26.21 4.16
C ARG A 253 2.01 -26.02 4.89
N ARG A 254 1.98 -25.23 5.99
CA ARG A 254 0.73 -24.90 6.66
C ARG A 254 -0.22 -24.07 5.76
N ARG A 255 0.33 -23.20 4.91
CA ARG A 255 -0.47 -22.40 3.96
C ARG A 255 -1.08 -23.26 2.84
N SER A 256 -0.39 -24.28 2.38
CA SER A 256 -0.95 -25.21 1.37
C SER A 256 -2.05 -26.10 1.95
N SER A 257 -1.99 -26.51 3.22
CA SER A 257 -3.04 -27.29 3.88
C SER A 257 -4.33 -26.48 4.12
N ILE A 258 -4.21 -25.20 4.39
CA ILE A 258 -5.35 -24.28 4.52
C ILE A 258 -6.09 -24.12 3.17
N ARG A 259 -5.36 -24.20 2.06
CA ARG A 259 -5.92 -24.15 0.71
C ARG A 259 -6.83 -25.32 0.40
N SER A 260 -6.44 -26.54 0.78
CA SER A 260 -7.20 -27.75 0.48
C SER A 260 -8.54 -27.82 1.25
N HIS A 261 -8.58 -27.33 2.49
CA HIS A 261 -9.81 -27.31 3.29
C HIS A 261 -10.86 -26.28 2.83
N ARG A 262 -10.45 -25.17 2.19
CA ARG A 262 -11.38 -24.17 1.64
C ARG A 262 -11.98 -24.59 0.30
N ALA A 263 -11.21 -25.24 -0.55
CA ALA A 263 -11.72 -25.76 -1.84
C ALA A 263 -12.81 -26.84 -1.62
N THR A 264 -12.67 -27.68 -0.60
CA THR A 264 -13.64 -28.73 -0.28
C THR A 264 -14.94 -28.23 0.37
N ARG A 265 -14.92 -27.07 1.06
CA ARG A 265 -16.15 -26.50 1.65
C ARG A 265 -17.00 -25.68 0.66
N ALA A 266 -16.40 -25.16 -0.41
CA ALA A 266 -17.13 -24.39 -1.42
C ALA A 266 -17.95 -25.27 -2.38
N THR A 267 -17.69 -26.58 -2.44
CA THR A 267 -18.42 -27.51 -3.29
C THR A 267 -19.61 -28.21 -2.58
N GLY A 268 -19.85 -27.91 -1.30
CA GLY A 268 -20.87 -28.60 -0.48
C GLY A 268 -22.21 -27.88 -0.32
N CYS A 269 -22.46 -26.73 -0.91
CA CYS A 269 -23.76 -26.05 -0.93
C CYS A 269 -24.38 -26.11 -2.33
N ARG A 270 -24.94 -27.29 -2.66
CA ARG A 270 -26.06 -27.45 -3.61
C ARG A 270 -27.17 -28.22 -2.93
N ALA A 271 -28.19 -27.54 -2.53
CA ALA A 271 -29.60 -27.96 -2.57
C ALA A 271 -30.45 -26.75 -2.14
#